data_022dd52cb9d62c4291ec427646965fa2
#
_entry.id   022dd52cb9d62c4291ec427646965fa2
#
_cell.length_a   1.000
_cell.length_b   1.000
_cell.length_c   1.000
_cell.angle_alpha   90.00
_cell.angle_beta   90.00
_cell.angle_gamma   90.00
#
_symmetry.space_group_name_H-M   'P 1'
#
loop_
_entity.id
_entity.type
_entity.pdbx_description
1 polymer ?
#
loop_
_entity_poly.entity_id
_entity_poly.type
_entity_poly.pdbx_seq_one_letter_code
_entity_poly.pdbx_strand_id
1 'polypeptide(L)'
;MKNYSVRLAMLLAFACMSCAFAQSYPNHPIRVIIPWPPGQATDLAARMVSEKLVSVLGQPLIMDNKPGAGGTIGSEFASKQPADGYTLLAGSSGPISISPNVQKVPYDPLKDFATICLLSVNPYVLVVNSSVPAKNVPELIALLRANPGKIGRAHV
;
A
#
# COMPACT_ATOMS: atom_id res chain seq x y z
N MET A 1 -25.93 -57.74 8.37
CA MET A 1 -26.64 -56.54 7.85
C MET A 1 -26.28 -55.22 8.56
N LYS A 2 -25.78 -55.23 9.80
CA LYS A 2 -25.45 -54.02 10.58
C LYS A 2 -24.24 -53.20 10.04
N ASN A 3 -23.33 -53.81 9.29
CA ASN A 3 -22.09 -53.12 8.83
C ASN A 3 -22.22 -52.38 7.51
N TYR A 4 -23.25 -52.65 6.72
CA TYR A 4 -23.48 -51.94 5.44
C TYR A 4 -24.10 -50.55 5.68
N SER A 5 -24.96 -50.39 6.65
CA SER A 5 -25.57 -49.12 7.02
C SER A 5 -24.53 -48.12 7.56
N VAL A 6 -23.56 -48.60 8.37
CA VAL A 6 -22.46 -47.75 8.89
C VAL A 6 -21.51 -47.33 7.76
N ARG A 7 -21.19 -48.24 6.83
CA ARG A 7 -20.32 -47.89 5.67
C ARG A 7 -21.02 -46.94 4.72
N LEU A 8 -22.32 -47.09 4.48
CA LEU A 8 -23.09 -46.17 3.66
C LEU A 8 -23.21 -44.78 4.33
N ALA A 9 -23.40 -44.72 5.64
CA ALA A 9 -23.43 -43.47 6.39
C ALA A 9 -22.07 -42.74 6.37
N MET A 10 -20.94 -43.48 6.48
CA MET A 10 -19.59 -42.90 6.31
C MET A 10 -19.33 -42.37 4.90
N LEU A 11 -19.78 -43.08 3.86
CA LEU A 11 -19.64 -42.62 2.48
C LEU A 11 -20.47 -41.36 2.19
N LEU A 12 -21.68 -41.28 2.72
CA LEU A 12 -22.52 -40.07 2.64
C LEU A 12 -21.94 -38.89 3.42
N ALA A 13 -21.38 -39.12 4.61
CA ALA A 13 -20.69 -38.08 5.37
C ALA A 13 -19.44 -37.54 4.65
N PHE A 14 -18.70 -38.43 3.98
CA PHE A 14 -17.53 -38.04 3.18
C PHE A 14 -17.92 -37.27 1.91
N ALA A 15 -19.03 -37.61 1.28
CA ALA A 15 -19.57 -36.90 0.11
C ALA A 15 -20.08 -35.48 0.47
N CYS A 16 -20.63 -35.27 1.67
CA CYS A 16 -21.05 -33.95 2.15
C CYS A 16 -19.87 -33.02 2.48
N MET A 17 -18.70 -33.54 2.79
CA MET A 17 -17.48 -32.71 3.01
C MET A 17 -16.89 -32.12 1.74
N SER A 18 -17.24 -32.62 0.57
CA SER A 18 -16.66 -32.16 -0.71
C SER A 18 -17.31 -30.90 -1.29
N CYS A 19 -18.37 -30.37 -0.67
CA CYS A 19 -19.00 -29.10 -1.05
C CYS A 19 -18.43 -27.91 -0.29
N ALA A 20 -17.13 -27.87 -0.03
CA ALA A 20 -16.45 -26.61 0.22
C ALA A 20 -16.45 -25.83 -1.10
N PHE A 21 -17.51 -25.06 -1.36
CA PHE A 21 -17.53 -24.09 -2.44
C PHE A 21 -16.31 -23.17 -2.21
N ALA A 22 -15.31 -23.33 -3.06
CA ALA A 22 -14.24 -22.34 -3.14
C ALA A 22 -14.94 -21.02 -3.48
N GLN A 23 -15.10 -20.15 -2.48
CA GLN A 23 -15.68 -18.84 -2.69
C GLN A 23 -14.80 -18.15 -3.72
N SER A 24 -15.39 -17.75 -4.85
CA SER A 24 -14.66 -17.04 -5.88
C SER A 24 -14.11 -15.73 -5.30
N TYR A 25 -12.80 -15.60 -5.29
CA TYR A 25 -12.14 -14.35 -4.88
C TYR A 25 -11.95 -13.44 -6.11
N PRO A 26 -12.25 -12.13 -5.99
CA PRO A 26 -12.96 -11.47 -4.90
C PRO A 26 -14.49 -11.59 -5.04
N ASN A 27 -15.23 -11.75 -3.94
CA ASN A 27 -16.69 -11.81 -3.92
C ASN A 27 -17.35 -10.54 -3.32
N HIS A 28 -16.55 -9.60 -2.82
CA HIS A 28 -16.98 -8.28 -2.33
C HIS A 28 -15.88 -7.23 -2.58
N PRO A 29 -16.18 -5.92 -2.36
CA PRO A 29 -15.24 -4.84 -2.61
C PRO A 29 -13.90 -5.00 -1.90
N ILE A 30 -12.82 -4.61 -2.57
CA ILE A 30 -11.47 -4.58 -2.01
C ILE A 30 -11.15 -3.17 -1.53
N ARG A 31 -10.65 -3.03 -0.32
CA ARG A 31 -10.23 -1.75 0.25
C ARG A 31 -8.76 -1.49 -0.05
N VAL A 32 -8.45 -0.30 -0.56
CA VAL A 32 -7.07 0.13 -0.83
C VAL A 32 -6.71 1.27 0.11
N ILE A 33 -5.86 0.98 1.09
CA ILE A 33 -5.34 1.98 2.02
C ILE A 33 -4.24 2.78 1.33
N ILE A 34 -4.39 4.10 1.32
CA ILE A 34 -3.43 5.03 0.73
C ILE A 34 -2.89 5.92 1.87
N PRO A 35 -1.60 5.80 2.26
CA PRO A 35 -1.05 6.52 3.42
C PRO A 35 -0.71 7.99 3.12
N TRP A 36 -1.38 8.57 2.13
CA TRP A 36 -1.16 9.94 1.64
C TRP A 36 -2.47 10.67 1.39
N PRO A 37 -2.48 12.01 1.43
CA PRO A 37 -3.63 12.81 1.04
C PRO A 37 -4.08 12.50 -0.39
N PRO A 38 -5.39 12.66 -0.69
CA PRO A 38 -5.90 12.56 -2.05
C PRO A 38 -5.15 13.50 -3.02
N GLY A 39 -4.92 13.04 -4.26
CA GLY A 39 -4.26 13.80 -5.31
C GLY A 39 -2.72 13.72 -5.31
N GLN A 40 -2.10 13.09 -4.33
CA GLN A 40 -0.67 12.81 -4.37
C GLN A 40 -0.33 11.66 -5.32
N ALA A 41 0.94 11.55 -5.74
CA ALA A 41 1.39 10.58 -6.75
C ALA A 41 0.98 9.14 -6.46
N THR A 42 1.06 8.70 -5.20
CA THR A 42 0.63 7.35 -4.79
C THR A 42 -0.89 7.16 -4.95
N ASP A 43 -1.68 8.17 -4.58
CA ASP A 43 -3.14 8.14 -4.73
C ASP A 43 -3.54 8.09 -6.20
N LEU A 44 -2.94 8.94 -7.03
CA LEU A 44 -3.21 8.97 -8.47
C LEU A 44 -2.85 7.61 -9.13
N ALA A 45 -1.66 7.08 -8.84
CA ALA A 45 -1.24 5.78 -9.36
C ALA A 45 -2.19 4.65 -8.93
N ALA A 46 -2.58 4.61 -7.65
CA ALA A 46 -3.52 3.61 -7.15
C ALA A 46 -4.89 3.70 -7.85
N ARG A 47 -5.42 4.90 -8.04
CA ARG A 47 -6.71 5.12 -8.73
C ARG A 47 -6.65 4.69 -10.19
N MET A 48 -5.60 5.08 -10.93
CA MET A 48 -5.42 4.71 -12.34
C MET A 48 -5.37 3.19 -12.53
N VAL A 49 -4.65 2.48 -11.67
CA VAL A 49 -4.59 1.02 -11.71
C VAL A 49 -5.93 0.40 -11.31
N SER A 50 -6.57 0.94 -10.29
CA SER A 50 -7.86 0.44 -9.79
C SER A 50 -8.97 0.51 -10.84
N GLU A 51 -9.03 1.55 -11.65
CA GLU A 51 -10.00 1.66 -12.75
C GLU A 51 -9.91 0.48 -13.72
N LYS A 52 -8.70 -0.01 -13.98
CA LYS A 52 -8.49 -1.18 -14.85
C LYS A 52 -8.76 -2.49 -14.13
N LEU A 53 -8.39 -2.59 -12.86
CA LEU A 53 -8.59 -3.80 -12.07
C LEU A 53 -10.07 -4.13 -11.84
N VAL A 54 -10.97 -3.15 -11.73
CA VAL A 54 -12.42 -3.38 -11.59
C VAL A 54 -12.94 -4.29 -12.71
N SER A 55 -12.53 -4.07 -13.96
CA SER A 55 -12.97 -4.87 -15.09
C SER A 55 -12.45 -6.32 -15.06
N VAL A 56 -11.31 -6.55 -14.42
CA VAL A 56 -10.68 -7.88 -14.31
C VAL A 56 -11.21 -8.64 -13.10
N LEU A 57 -11.34 -7.95 -11.99
CA LEU A 57 -11.71 -8.55 -10.69
C LEU A 57 -13.23 -8.66 -10.51
N GLY A 58 -14.01 -7.91 -11.29
CA GLY A 58 -15.48 -7.87 -11.14
C GLY A 58 -15.98 -7.24 -9.84
N GLN A 59 -15.06 -6.65 -9.04
CA GLN A 59 -15.39 -6.01 -7.75
C GLN A 59 -14.76 -4.61 -7.69
N PRO A 60 -15.44 -3.64 -7.08
CA PRO A 60 -14.89 -2.29 -6.91
C PRO A 60 -13.71 -2.26 -5.93
N LEU A 61 -12.75 -1.38 -6.20
CA LEU A 61 -11.67 -1.04 -5.28
C LEU A 61 -12.00 0.29 -4.60
N ILE A 62 -12.12 0.27 -3.27
CA ILE A 62 -12.49 1.42 -2.46
C ILE A 62 -11.21 2.10 -1.93
N MET A 63 -10.94 3.32 -2.41
CA MET A 63 -9.79 4.12 -1.97
C MET A 63 -10.06 4.73 -0.60
N ASP A 64 -9.20 4.42 0.37
CA ASP A 64 -9.26 4.94 1.74
C ASP A 64 -7.94 5.65 2.08
N ASN A 65 -7.95 6.97 1.98
CA ASN A 65 -6.80 7.80 2.29
C ASN A 65 -6.62 7.97 3.80
N LYS A 66 -5.48 7.51 4.33
CA LYS A 66 -5.10 7.63 5.76
C LYS A 66 -3.74 8.31 5.88
N PRO A 67 -3.67 9.63 5.67
CA PRO A 67 -2.44 10.38 5.74
C PRO A 67 -1.97 10.57 7.19
N GLY A 68 -0.71 10.96 7.33
CA GLY A 68 -0.11 11.38 8.60
C GLY A 68 1.21 10.70 8.92
N ALA A 69 2.04 11.39 9.67
CA ALA A 69 3.37 10.95 10.13
C ALA A 69 4.23 10.34 9.01
N GLY A 70 4.30 11.01 7.84
CA GLY A 70 5.08 10.49 6.71
C GLY A 70 4.55 9.17 6.10
N GLY A 71 3.26 8.88 6.29
CA GLY A 71 2.59 7.67 5.79
C GLY A 71 2.60 6.49 6.79
N THR A 72 3.19 6.65 7.98
CA THR A 72 3.26 5.56 8.96
C THR A 72 1.90 5.24 9.56
N ILE A 73 0.99 6.22 9.70
CA ILE A 73 -0.38 6.01 10.22
C ILE A 73 -1.16 5.07 9.30
N GLY A 74 -1.18 5.33 8.00
CA GLY A 74 -1.89 4.48 7.04
C GLY A 74 -1.27 3.09 6.91
N SER A 75 0.06 2.99 6.98
CA SER A 75 0.77 1.71 6.94
C SER A 75 0.51 0.88 8.20
N GLU A 76 0.53 1.49 9.38
CA GLU A 76 0.14 0.84 10.64
C GLU A 76 -1.31 0.35 10.59
N PHE A 77 -2.22 1.18 10.07
CA PHE A 77 -3.61 0.77 9.93
C PHE A 77 -3.73 -0.47 9.04
N ALA A 78 -3.04 -0.48 7.90
CA ALA A 78 -3.06 -1.60 6.96
C ALA A 78 -2.47 -2.88 7.55
N SER A 79 -1.36 -2.78 8.32
CA SER A 79 -0.71 -3.94 8.94
C SER A 79 -1.59 -4.68 9.96
N LYS A 80 -2.59 -4.00 10.51
CA LYS A 80 -3.53 -4.56 11.50
C LYS A 80 -4.81 -5.15 10.88
N GLN A 81 -4.96 -5.08 9.55
CA GLN A 81 -6.15 -5.63 8.90
C GLN A 81 -6.01 -7.15 8.69
N PRO A 82 -7.12 -7.88 8.53
CA PRO A 82 -7.07 -9.29 8.18
C PRO A 82 -6.26 -9.54 6.90
N ALA A 83 -5.46 -10.61 6.90
CA ALA A 83 -4.65 -11.02 5.75
C ALA A 83 -5.45 -11.92 4.79
N ASP A 84 -6.64 -11.46 4.41
CA ASP A 84 -7.61 -12.19 3.58
C ASP A 84 -7.62 -11.74 2.10
N GLY A 85 -6.77 -10.78 1.76
CA GLY A 85 -6.68 -10.21 0.41
C GLY A 85 -7.66 -9.06 0.14
N TYR A 86 -8.55 -8.70 1.06
CA TYR A 86 -9.52 -7.62 0.87
C TYR A 86 -9.07 -6.26 1.39
N THR A 87 -7.89 -6.19 2.00
CA THR A 87 -7.24 -4.92 2.32
C THR A 87 -5.86 -4.87 1.69
N LEU A 88 -5.66 -3.92 0.79
CA LEU A 88 -4.40 -3.66 0.11
C LEU A 88 -3.79 -2.36 0.63
N LEU A 89 -2.47 -2.28 0.67
CA LEU A 89 -1.73 -1.06 0.94
C LEU A 89 -1.08 -0.54 -0.36
N ALA A 90 -1.45 0.64 -0.80
CA ALA A 90 -0.70 1.40 -1.79
C ALA A 90 0.51 2.05 -1.10
N GLY A 91 1.52 1.24 -0.80
CA GLY A 91 2.71 1.64 -0.08
C GLY A 91 3.62 2.57 -0.89
N SER A 92 4.55 3.22 -0.19
CA SER A 92 5.60 4.01 -0.81
C SER A 92 6.92 3.83 -0.04
N SER A 93 8.03 4.26 -0.62
CA SER A 93 9.35 4.12 -0.01
C SER A 93 9.48 4.77 1.38
N GLY A 94 8.77 5.89 1.62
CA GLY A 94 8.79 6.59 2.90
C GLY A 94 8.44 5.68 4.08
N PRO A 95 7.19 5.27 4.24
CA PRO A 95 6.76 4.45 5.38
C PRO A 95 7.30 3.01 5.33
N ILE A 96 7.54 2.42 4.15
CA ILE A 96 7.93 1.02 4.05
C ILE A 96 9.45 0.80 4.16
N SER A 97 10.26 1.72 3.61
CA SER A 97 11.71 1.52 3.55
C SER A 97 12.50 2.55 4.36
N ILE A 98 12.07 3.81 4.41
CA ILE A 98 12.85 4.88 5.05
C ILE A 98 12.51 4.96 6.55
N SER A 99 11.24 5.14 6.89
CA SER A 99 10.84 5.35 8.28
C SER A 99 11.29 4.25 9.24
N PRO A 100 11.18 2.95 8.91
CA PRO A 100 11.64 1.88 9.82
C PRO A 100 13.14 1.89 10.11
N ASN A 101 13.95 2.50 9.23
CA ASN A 101 15.41 2.59 9.39
C ASN A 101 15.87 3.86 10.15
N VAL A 102 15.01 4.85 10.30
CA VAL A 102 15.36 6.14 10.92
C VAL A 102 14.59 6.43 12.21
N GLN A 103 13.50 5.71 12.45
CA GLN A 103 12.66 5.84 13.64
C GLN A 103 11.94 4.54 13.96
N LYS A 104 11.47 4.39 15.20
CA LYS A 104 10.62 3.27 15.59
C LYS A 104 9.23 3.44 14.97
N VAL A 105 8.79 2.43 14.23
CA VAL A 105 7.43 2.33 13.66
C VAL A 105 6.67 1.16 14.31
N PRO A 106 5.33 1.20 14.38
CA PRO A 106 4.52 0.17 15.04
C PRO A 106 4.12 -1.00 14.12
N TYR A 107 4.91 -1.29 13.10
CA TYR A 107 4.75 -2.42 12.17
C TYR A 107 6.12 -2.89 11.65
N ASP A 108 6.17 -4.13 11.19
CA ASP A 108 7.35 -4.72 10.52
C ASP A 108 7.08 -4.79 9.01
N PRO A 109 7.78 -3.98 8.18
CA PRO A 109 7.49 -3.93 6.74
C PRO A 109 7.79 -5.24 5.99
N LEU A 110 8.59 -6.14 6.58
CA LEU A 110 8.92 -7.42 5.96
C LEU A 110 8.02 -8.57 6.39
N LYS A 111 7.39 -8.46 7.58
CA LYS A 111 6.57 -9.55 8.15
C LYS A 111 5.08 -9.26 8.05
N ASP A 112 4.68 -7.99 8.19
CA ASP A 112 3.27 -7.62 8.28
C ASP A 112 2.63 -7.39 6.89
N PHE A 113 3.43 -7.42 5.81
CA PHE A 113 2.95 -7.20 4.44
C PHE A 113 3.45 -8.26 3.47
N ALA A 114 2.55 -8.77 2.65
CA ALA A 114 2.88 -9.56 1.46
C ALA A 114 2.99 -8.63 0.25
N THR A 115 4.17 -8.49 -0.32
CA THR A 115 4.40 -7.65 -1.51
C THR A 115 3.76 -8.29 -2.74
N ILE A 116 2.97 -7.51 -3.49
CA ILE A 116 2.31 -7.96 -4.72
C ILE A 116 3.10 -7.48 -5.95
N CYS A 117 3.23 -6.18 -6.14
CA CYS A 117 3.93 -5.60 -7.30
C CYS A 117 4.36 -4.16 -7.06
N LEU A 118 5.19 -3.65 -7.96
CA LEU A 118 5.54 -2.24 -8.05
C LEU A 118 4.53 -1.52 -8.97
N LEU A 119 3.77 -0.57 -8.43
CA LEU A 119 2.76 0.17 -9.18
C LEU A 119 3.38 1.23 -10.11
N SER A 120 4.33 2.00 -9.60
CA SER A 120 4.98 3.09 -10.35
C SER A 120 6.35 3.42 -9.78
N VAL A 121 7.19 4.02 -10.63
CA VAL A 121 8.46 4.64 -10.23
C VAL A 121 8.40 6.11 -10.62
N ASN A 122 8.52 6.99 -9.63
CA ASN A 122 8.49 8.42 -9.85
C ASN A 122 9.86 9.03 -9.46
N PRO A 123 10.53 9.72 -10.36
CA PRO A 123 11.79 10.40 -10.04
C PRO A 123 11.53 11.59 -9.11
N TYR A 124 12.44 11.83 -8.17
CA TYR A 124 12.47 13.06 -7.42
C TYR A 124 13.22 14.13 -8.22
N VAL A 125 12.67 15.33 -8.23
CA VAL A 125 13.29 16.49 -8.90
C VAL A 125 13.57 17.57 -7.85
N LEU A 126 14.80 18.06 -7.80
CA LEU A 126 15.17 19.21 -6.99
C LEU A 126 14.87 20.47 -7.79
N VAL A 127 13.96 21.27 -7.28
CA VAL A 127 13.61 22.57 -7.87
C VAL A 127 13.93 23.70 -6.92
N VAL A 128 14.36 24.83 -7.46
CA VAL A 128 14.59 26.08 -6.74
C VAL A 128 13.85 27.22 -7.42
N ASN A 129 13.53 28.27 -6.67
CA ASN A 129 12.96 29.47 -7.26
C ASN A 129 13.94 30.07 -8.29
N SER A 130 13.42 30.63 -9.36
CA SER A 130 14.24 31.26 -10.46
C SER A 130 15.14 32.39 -9.98
N SER A 131 14.83 33.02 -8.85
CA SER A 131 15.68 34.06 -8.25
C SER A 131 16.89 33.49 -7.50
N VAL A 132 16.97 32.17 -7.25
CA VAL A 132 18.13 31.56 -6.61
C VAL A 132 19.28 31.46 -7.60
N PRO A 133 20.44 32.08 -7.31
CA PRO A 133 21.57 32.10 -8.23
C PRO A 133 22.38 30.79 -8.18
N ALA A 134 21.72 29.68 -8.52
CA ALA A 134 22.34 28.36 -8.60
C ALA A 134 21.69 27.57 -9.75
N LYS A 135 22.51 27.10 -10.69
CA LYS A 135 22.06 26.36 -11.90
C LYS A 135 22.26 24.87 -11.80
N ASN A 136 22.97 24.41 -10.78
CA ASN A 136 23.26 22.99 -10.51
C ASN A 136 23.45 22.74 -9.03
N VAL A 137 23.52 21.46 -8.65
CA VAL A 137 23.65 21.06 -7.24
C VAL A 137 24.93 21.57 -6.57
N PRO A 138 26.13 21.52 -7.18
CA PRO A 138 27.33 22.09 -6.59
C PRO A 138 27.21 23.60 -6.26
N GLU A 139 26.67 24.39 -7.17
CA GLU A 139 26.42 25.81 -6.92
C GLU A 139 25.42 26.05 -5.81
N LEU A 140 24.34 25.25 -5.75
CA LEU A 140 23.37 25.33 -4.68
C LEU A 140 24.01 24.98 -3.32
N ILE A 141 24.85 23.96 -3.24
CA ILE A 141 25.59 23.60 -2.03
C ILE A 141 26.51 24.74 -1.57
N ALA A 142 27.24 25.36 -2.51
CA ALA A 142 28.11 26.50 -2.22
C ALA A 142 27.30 27.68 -1.65
N LEU A 143 26.15 27.97 -2.27
CA LEU A 143 25.23 29.03 -1.81
C LEU A 143 24.68 28.75 -0.41
N LEU A 144 24.28 27.52 -0.12
CA LEU A 144 23.78 27.09 1.18
C LEU A 144 24.85 27.24 2.28
N ARG A 145 26.10 26.85 1.97
CA ARG A 145 27.24 27.00 2.89
C ARG A 145 27.59 28.46 3.19
N ALA A 146 27.46 29.33 2.18
CA ALA A 146 27.69 30.76 2.35
C ALA A 146 26.57 31.47 3.12
N ASN A 147 25.38 30.89 3.18
CA ASN A 147 24.20 31.51 3.79
C ASN A 147 23.48 30.53 4.74
N PRO A 148 24.10 30.11 5.85
CA PRO A 148 23.52 29.15 6.78
C PRO A 148 22.22 29.68 7.37
N GLY A 149 21.17 28.87 7.35
CA GLY A 149 19.85 29.19 7.90
C GLY A 149 19.00 30.19 7.12
N LYS A 150 19.48 30.74 5.97
CA LYS A 150 18.73 31.69 5.15
C LYS A 150 17.93 31.02 4.03
N ILE A 151 18.26 29.80 3.66
CA ILE A 151 17.61 29.04 2.61
C ILE A 151 17.00 27.80 3.24
N GLY A 152 15.69 27.66 3.14
CA GLY A 152 14.92 26.55 3.69
C GLY A 152 14.06 25.89 2.64
N ARG A 153 13.35 24.83 3.05
CA ARG A 153 12.34 24.17 2.22
C ARG A 153 11.10 25.05 2.14
N ALA A 154 10.57 25.24 0.93
CA ALA A 154 9.26 25.83 0.76
C ALA A 154 8.20 24.92 1.41
N HIS A 155 7.33 25.51 2.23
CA HIS A 155 6.12 24.85 2.69
C HIS A 155 5.02 25.14 1.67
N VAL A 156 4.54 24.11 1.01
CA VAL A 156 3.37 24.14 0.12
C VAL A 156 2.19 23.65 0.93
#